data_cbd8503e3956155e15c1df15f7cec82e
#
_entry.id   cbd8503e3956155e15c1df15f7cec82e
#
_cell.length_a   1.000
_cell.length_b   1.000
_cell.length_c   1.000
_cell.angle_alpha   90.00
_cell.angle_beta   90.00
_cell.angle_gamma   90.00
#
_symmetry.space_group_name_H-M   'P 1'
#
loop_
_entity.id
_entity.type
_entity.pdbx_description
1 polymer ?
#
loop_
_entity_poly.entity_id
_entity_poly.type
_entity_poly.pdbx_seq_one_letter_code
_entity_poly.pdbx_strand_id
1 'polypeptide(L)' 'MADAPPAIRRAFDRKVELLAQNLQHPSLRAKKYDEANDIWQARVTKGWRLYFQIENDMYTILSVTPHPK' A
#
# COMPACT_ATOMS: atom_id res chain seq x y z
N MET A 1 -6.61 10.18 -0.87
CA MET A 1 -5.40 10.42 -0.06
C MET A 1 -5.34 11.79 0.58
N ALA A 2 -6.23 12.66 0.22
CA ALA A 2 -6.15 14.07 0.62
C ALA A 2 -6.11 14.29 2.13
N ASP A 3 -6.69 13.37 2.89
CA ASP A 3 -6.84 13.56 4.33
C ASP A 3 -5.77 12.89 5.19
N ALA A 4 -4.74 12.33 4.56
CA ALA A 4 -3.69 11.66 5.31
C ALA A 4 -2.78 12.68 5.99
N PRO A 5 -2.45 12.47 7.28
CA PRO A 5 -1.49 13.34 7.97
C PRO A 5 -0.13 13.34 7.29
N PRO A 6 0.66 14.40 7.46
CA PRO A 6 2.00 14.46 6.84
C PRO A 6 2.89 13.27 7.17
N ALA A 7 2.84 12.77 8.41
CA ALA A 7 3.63 11.60 8.79
C ALA A 7 3.23 10.37 7.99
N ILE A 8 1.95 10.22 7.70
CA ILE A 8 1.45 9.09 6.91
C ILE A 8 1.86 9.24 5.46
N ARG A 9 1.85 10.45 4.93
CA ARG A 9 2.29 10.68 3.56
C ARG A 9 3.76 10.34 3.37
N ARG A 10 4.60 10.68 4.34
CA ARG A 10 6.02 10.32 4.30
C ARG A 10 6.21 8.81 4.35
N ALA A 11 5.47 8.15 5.23
CA ALA A 11 5.53 6.70 5.32
C ALA A 11 5.05 6.05 4.03
N PHE A 12 4.00 6.60 3.44
CA PHE A 12 3.48 6.12 2.16
C PHE A 12 4.55 6.22 1.06
N ASP A 13 5.20 7.37 0.94
CA ASP A 13 6.23 7.56 -0.07
C ASP A 13 7.35 6.53 0.08
N ARG A 14 7.76 6.28 1.31
CA ARG A 14 8.80 5.29 1.59
C ARG A 14 8.35 3.88 1.22
N LYS A 15 7.10 3.54 1.55
CA LYS A 15 6.57 2.22 1.23
C LYS A 15 6.40 2.01 -0.26
N VAL A 16 6.03 3.06 -0.99
CA VAL A 16 5.94 2.97 -2.45
C VAL A 16 7.31 2.70 -3.06
N GLU A 17 8.37 3.31 -2.54
CA GLU A 17 9.72 3.01 -3.00
C GLU A 17 10.09 1.56 -2.76
N LEU A 18 9.77 1.03 -1.58
CA LEU A 18 10.02 -0.37 -1.27
C LEU A 18 9.22 -1.29 -2.17
N LEU A 19 7.98 -0.93 -2.43
CA LEU A 19 7.10 -1.71 -3.29
C LEU A 19 7.68 -1.81 -4.70
N ALA A 20 8.21 -0.71 -5.21
CA ALA A 20 8.81 -0.69 -6.54
C ALA A 20 10.07 -1.54 -6.62
N GLN A 21 10.80 -1.67 -5.50
CA GLN A 21 12.03 -2.44 -5.46
C GLN A 21 11.76 -3.92 -5.20
N ASN A 22 10.86 -4.22 -4.27
CA ASN A 22 10.63 -5.59 -3.86
C ASN A 22 9.26 -5.72 -3.19
N LEU A 23 8.29 -6.23 -3.93
CA LEU A 23 6.93 -6.44 -3.43
C LEU A 23 6.92 -7.29 -2.16
N GLN A 24 7.87 -8.19 -2.00
CA GLN A 24 7.90 -9.11 -0.87
C GLN A 24 8.72 -8.60 0.31
N HIS A 25 9.10 -7.33 0.28
CA HIS A 25 9.83 -6.76 1.41
C HIS A 25 9.01 -6.93 2.70
N PRO A 26 9.62 -7.46 3.78
CA PRO A 26 8.86 -7.78 4.99
C PRO A 26 8.10 -6.61 5.60
N SER A 27 8.64 -5.39 5.50
CA SER A 27 8.00 -4.23 6.11
C SER A 27 6.71 -3.82 5.41
N LEU A 28 6.49 -4.26 4.18
CA LEU A 28 5.26 -3.97 3.44
C LEU A 28 4.10 -4.86 3.88
N ARG A 29 4.40 -6.09 4.27
CA ARG A 29 3.38 -7.09 4.57
C ARG A 29 2.33 -7.16 3.46
N ALA A 30 2.80 -7.10 2.21
CA ALA A 30 1.92 -7.11 1.07
C ALA A 30 1.24 -8.46 0.90
N LYS A 31 -0.05 -8.41 0.64
CA LYS A 31 -0.83 -9.64 0.41
C LYS A 31 -2.02 -9.31 -0.48
N LYS A 32 -2.55 -10.35 -1.12
CA LYS A 32 -3.76 -10.19 -1.91
C LYS A 32 -4.94 -9.94 -0.97
N TYR A 33 -5.62 -8.85 -1.17
CA TYR A 33 -6.77 -8.45 -0.37
C TYR A 33 -8.09 -8.90 -1.01
N ASP A 34 -8.21 -8.71 -2.32
CA ASP A 34 -9.40 -9.09 -3.08
C ASP A 34 -8.96 -9.75 -4.37
N GLU A 35 -9.07 -11.07 -4.43
CA GLU A 35 -8.63 -11.81 -5.59
C GLU A 35 -9.51 -11.59 -6.81
N ALA A 36 -10.80 -11.37 -6.60
CA ALA A 36 -11.72 -11.16 -7.71
C ALA A 36 -11.39 -9.90 -8.50
N ASN A 37 -10.90 -8.87 -7.82
CA ASN A 37 -10.56 -7.60 -8.42
C ASN A 37 -9.06 -7.34 -8.47
N ASP A 38 -8.25 -8.34 -8.13
CA ASP A 38 -6.78 -8.23 -8.13
C ASP A 38 -6.27 -7.07 -7.28
N ILE A 39 -6.89 -6.86 -6.13
CA ILE A 39 -6.48 -5.79 -5.23
C ILE A 39 -5.52 -6.33 -4.17
N TRP A 40 -4.39 -5.67 -4.04
CA TRP A 40 -3.39 -5.98 -3.03
C TRP A 40 -3.44 -4.97 -1.90
N GLN A 41 -3.02 -5.39 -0.73
CA GLN A 41 -2.93 -4.55 0.45
C GLN A 41 -1.50 -4.55 0.95
N ALA A 42 -0.99 -3.38 1.32
CA ALA A 42 0.31 -3.26 1.96
C ALA A 42 0.21 -2.36 3.17
N ARG A 43 1.11 -2.55 4.12
CA ARG A 43 1.12 -1.78 5.36
C ARG A 43 1.89 -0.49 5.15
N VAL A 44 1.25 0.64 5.42
CA VAL A 44 1.91 1.94 5.41
C VAL A 44 2.52 2.21 6.79
N THR A 45 1.68 2.17 7.81
CA THR A 45 2.09 2.21 9.21
C THR A 45 1.20 1.24 9.98
N LYS A 46 1.39 1.20 11.29
CA LYS A 46 0.59 0.33 12.15
C LYS A 46 -0.92 0.57 11.98
N GLY A 47 -1.32 1.81 11.73
CA GLY A 47 -2.73 2.17 11.64
C GLY A 47 -3.22 2.52 10.25
N TRP A 48 -2.39 2.42 9.22
CA TRP A 48 -2.78 2.79 7.87
C TRP A 48 -2.42 1.71 6.88
N ARG A 49 -3.25 1.55 5.86
CA ARG A 49 -3.05 0.55 4.79
C ARG A 49 -3.15 1.20 3.43
N LEU A 50 -2.42 0.61 2.50
CA LEU A 50 -2.34 1.02 1.11
C LEU A 50 -2.95 -0.08 0.25
N TYR A 51 -3.82 0.29 -0.67
CA TYR A 51 -4.42 -0.66 -1.60
C TYR A 51 -3.97 -0.34 -3.01
N PHE A 52 -3.61 -1.36 -3.76
CA PHE A 52 -3.06 -1.17 -5.08
C PHE A 52 -3.35 -2.38 -5.98
N GLN A 53 -3.18 -2.17 -7.28
CA GLN A 53 -3.26 -3.24 -8.27
C GLN A 53 -1.93 -3.35 -8.99
N ILE A 54 -1.61 -4.55 -9.44
CA ILE A 54 -0.39 -4.81 -10.23
C ILE A 54 -0.84 -5.25 -11.62
N GLU A 55 -0.34 -4.56 -12.64
CA GLU A 55 -0.69 -4.86 -14.02
C GLU A 55 0.53 -4.63 -14.89
N ASN A 56 1.03 -5.69 -15.51
CA ASN A 56 2.17 -5.61 -16.44
C ASN A 56 3.37 -4.84 -15.86
N ASP A 57 3.78 -5.20 -14.65
CA ASP A 57 4.89 -4.55 -13.93
C ASP A 57 4.58 -3.13 -13.47
N MET A 58 3.34 -2.70 -13.59
CA MET A 58 2.93 -1.38 -13.17
C MET A 58 2.06 -1.46 -11.93
N TYR A 59 2.34 -0.59 -10.95
CA TYR A 59 1.55 -0.51 -9.73
C TYR A 59 0.60 0.66 -9.80
N THR A 60 -0.69 0.38 -9.64
CA THR A 60 -1.72 1.42 -9.61
C THR A 60 -2.20 1.57 -8.17
N ILE A 61 -1.96 2.73 -7.58
CA ILE A 61 -2.38 3.00 -6.20
C ILE A 61 -3.86 3.37 -6.22
N LEU A 62 -4.66 2.61 -5.47
CA LEU A 62 -6.09 2.84 -5.40
C LEU A 62 -6.47 3.75 -4.25
N SER A 63 -5.93 3.47 -3.07
CA SER A 63 -6.27 4.29 -1.90
C SER A 63 -5.30 4.04 -0.76
N VAL A 64 -5.27 4.99 0.16
CA VAL A 64 -4.56 4.86 1.44
C VAL A 64 -5.57 5.22 2.50
N THR A 65 -5.87 4.29 3.40
CA THR A 65 -6.92 4.47 4.39
C THR A 65 -6.47 4.06 5.77
N PRO A 66 -7.09 4.62 6.82
CA PRO A 66 -6.89 4.12 8.17
C PRO A 66 -7.38 2.68 8.25
N HIS A 67 -6.63 1.86 8.97
CA HIS A 67 -7.02 0.47 9.18
C HIS A 67 -8.15 0.44 10.22
N PRO A 68 -9.30 -0.15 9.92
CA PRO A 68 -10.36 -0.25 10.90
C PRO A 68 -9.95 -1.19 12.04
N LYS A 69 -10.37 -0.85 13.24
CA LYS A 69 -10.11 -1.69 14.41
C LYS A 69 -11.05 -2.87 14.46
#